data_58e7c11b51d3a3c005c540983dbd9a9c
#
_entry.id   58e7c11b51d3a3c005c540983dbd9a9c
#
_cell.length_a   1.000
_cell.length_b   1.000
_cell.length_c   1.000
_cell.angle_alpha   90.00
_cell.angle_beta   90.00
_cell.angle_gamma   90.00
#
_symmetry.space_group_name_H-M   'P 1'
#
loop_
_entity.id
_entity.type
_entity.pdbx_description
1 polymer ?
#
loop_
_entity_poly.entity_id
_entity_poly.type
_entity_poly.pdbx_seq_one_letter_code
_entity_poly.pdbx_strand_id
1 'polypeptide(L)'
;VRQLGTVLDDLNTRKEISTIVLEGAGKAFVAGADVKYFVDKIREDSIKDIYDFTSHGHEVLNKLEKSQKTTIALTTGLALGGGLELALSCDYRIGTRRSQFRFPETSIGIFPGLGGTQRTRRICGIEASRFAVLAGNFLDSKVASALGIITHLVDTAAINETVVKLSKVGKPQNKYPS
;
A
#
# COMPACT_ATOMS: atom_id res chain seq x y z
N VAL A 1 -7.61 -7.74 6.42
CA VAL A 1 -7.59 -6.42 7.06
C VAL A 1 -7.63 -6.54 8.59
N ARG A 2 -8.60 -7.27 9.21
CA ARG A 2 -8.72 -7.41 10.68
C ARG A 2 -7.43 -7.95 11.33
N GLN A 3 -6.88 -9.06 10.83
CA GLN A 3 -5.62 -9.63 11.33
C GLN A 3 -4.47 -8.62 11.28
N LEU A 4 -4.34 -7.85 10.19
CA LEU A 4 -3.33 -6.81 10.09
C LEU A 4 -3.50 -5.74 11.18
N GLY A 5 -4.75 -5.32 11.43
CA GLY A 5 -5.04 -4.37 12.50
C GLY A 5 -4.58 -4.85 13.88
N THR A 6 -4.91 -6.10 14.23
CA THR A 6 -4.50 -6.72 15.50
C THR A 6 -2.98 -6.83 15.63
N VAL A 7 -2.29 -7.25 14.56
CA VAL A 7 -0.82 -7.36 14.56
C VAL A 7 -0.18 -5.98 14.70
N LEU A 8 -0.71 -4.94 14.02
CA LEU A 8 -0.20 -3.59 14.16
C LEU A 8 -0.38 -3.03 15.58
N ASP A 9 -1.50 -3.36 16.25
CA ASP A 9 -1.72 -2.97 17.65
C ASP A 9 -0.65 -3.57 18.56
N ASP A 10 -0.41 -4.88 18.46
CA ASP A 10 0.65 -5.55 19.21
C ASP A 10 2.03 -4.92 18.92
N LEU A 11 2.43 -4.84 17.64
CA LEU A 11 3.74 -4.33 17.25
C LEU A 11 3.98 -2.88 17.69
N ASN A 12 2.94 -2.04 17.67
CA ASN A 12 3.07 -0.64 18.09
C ASN A 12 3.32 -0.49 19.60
N THR A 13 2.87 -1.43 20.43
CA THR A 13 3.11 -1.40 21.90
C THR A 13 4.51 -1.88 22.29
N ARG A 14 5.17 -2.67 21.44
CA ARG A 14 6.45 -3.32 21.70
C ARG A 14 7.60 -2.34 21.52
N LYS A 15 8.24 -1.92 22.61
CA LYS A 15 9.33 -0.91 22.62
C LYS A 15 10.59 -1.39 21.91
N GLU A 16 10.88 -2.69 21.92
CA GLU A 16 12.03 -3.31 21.27
C GLU A 16 11.95 -3.33 19.74
N ILE A 17 10.75 -3.13 19.16
CA ILE A 17 10.56 -3.05 17.72
C ILE A 17 10.66 -1.60 17.27
N SER A 18 11.55 -1.31 16.35
CA SER A 18 11.70 0.01 15.71
C SER A 18 11.12 0.06 14.30
N THR A 19 11.02 -1.09 13.63
CA THR A 19 10.66 -1.17 12.21
C THR A 19 9.69 -2.31 11.96
N ILE A 20 8.67 -2.05 11.14
CA ILE A 20 7.68 -3.03 10.67
C ILE A 20 7.87 -3.19 9.16
N VAL A 21 8.09 -4.43 8.71
CA VAL A 21 8.22 -4.77 7.30
C VAL A 21 6.99 -5.58 6.88
N LEU A 22 6.32 -5.12 5.81
CA LEU A 22 5.22 -5.84 5.18
C LEU A 22 5.73 -6.49 3.89
N GLU A 23 5.49 -7.79 3.75
CA GLU A 23 5.90 -8.57 2.60
C GLU A 23 4.79 -9.53 2.17
N GLY A 24 4.67 -9.80 0.88
CA GLY A 24 3.78 -10.82 0.35
C GLY A 24 4.44 -12.20 0.37
N ALA A 25 3.69 -13.23 0.75
CA ALA A 25 4.20 -14.61 0.87
C ALA A 25 4.47 -15.30 -0.49
N GLY A 26 4.27 -14.63 -1.64
CA GLY A 26 4.38 -15.27 -2.95
C GLY A 26 4.81 -14.30 -4.06
N LYS A 27 4.22 -14.47 -5.25
CA LYS A 27 4.54 -13.65 -6.44
C LYS A 27 3.95 -12.23 -6.38
N ALA A 28 3.02 -11.97 -5.48
CA ALA A 28 2.42 -10.67 -5.28
C ALA A 28 2.75 -10.12 -3.90
N PHE A 29 2.84 -8.81 -3.79
CA PHE A 29 2.78 -8.14 -2.49
C PHE A 29 1.37 -8.30 -1.92
N VAL A 30 0.38 -7.66 -2.52
CA VAL A 30 -1.05 -7.86 -2.25
C VAL A 30 -1.81 -7.55 -3.55
N ALA A 31 -2.63 -8.50 -4.01
CA ALA A 31 -3.36 -8.41 -5.28
C ALA A 31 -4.76 -7.75 -5.14
N GLY A 32 -4.98 -6.96 -4.10
CA GLY A 32 -6.25 -6.26 -3.87
C GLY A 32 -7.21 -7.02 -2.95
N ALA A 33 -8.42 -6.51 -2.87
CA ALA A 33 -9.51 -7.15 -2.13
C ALA A 33 -10.21 -8.22 -3.00
N ASP A 34 -10.87 -9.16 -2.34
CA ASP A 34 -11.69 -10.15 -3.03
C ASP A 34 -12.96 -9.49 -3.59
N VAL A 35 -12.98 -9.29 -4.92
CA VAL A 35 -14.11 -8.68 -5.62
C VAL A 35 -15.39 -9.52 -5.43
N LYS A 36 -15.26 -10.85 -5.32
CA LYS A 36 -16.40 -11.74 -5.09
C LYS A 36 -17.13 -11.38 -3.79
N TYR A 37 -16.38 -11.08 -2.73
CA TYR A 37 -16.96 -10.64 -1.46
C TYR A 37 -17.91 -9.44 -1.65
N PHE A 38 -17.50 -8.43 -2.40
CA PHE A 38 -18.33 -7.24 -2.64
C PHE A 38 -19.57 -7.57 -3.47
N VAL A 39 -19.41 -8.39 -4.53
CA VAL A 39 -20.54 -8.83 -5.37
C VAL A 39 -21.56 -9.62 -4.55
N ASP A 40 -21.10 -10.54 -3.71
CA ASP A 40 -21.99 -11.35 -2.87
C ASP A 40 -22.72 -10.45 -1.86
N LYS A 41 -22.04 -9.50 -1.22
CA LYS A 41 -22.65 -8.56 -0.27
C LYS A 41 -23.70 -7.63 -0.92
N ILE A 42 -23.45 -7.20 -2.16
CA ILE A 42 -24.45 -6.42 -2.92
C ILE A 42 -25.69 -7.27 -3.23
N ARG A 43 -25.50 -8.53 -3.64
CA ARG A 43 -26.61 -9.45 -3.93
C ARG A 43 -27.45 -9.81 -2.70
N GLU A 44 -26.80 -9.85 -1.54
CA GLU A 44 -27.42 -10.11 -0.23
C GLU A 44 -28.09 -8.86 0.37
N ASP A 45 -28.06 -7.72 -0.32
CA ASP A 45 -28.48 -6.40 0.19
C ASP A 45 -27.77 -5.99 1.51
N SER A 46 -26.54 -6.48 1.69
CA SER A 46 -25.74 -6.29 2.88
C SER A 46 -24.72 -5.14 2.70
N ILE A 47 -25.18 -3.97 2.23
CA ILE A 47 -24.34 -2.79 1.97
C ILE A 47 -23.61 -2.33 3.23
N LYS A 48 -24.21 -2.54 4.41
CA LYS A 48 -23.56 -2.24 5.69
C LYS A 48 -22.25 -2.99 5.87
N ASP A 49 -22.15 -4.25 5.44
CA ASP A 49 -20.94 -5.06 5.55
C ASP A 49 -19.79 -4.46 4.68
N ILE A 50 -20.14 -3.91 3.52
CA ILE A 50 -19.19 -3.20 2.64
C ILE A 50 -18.69 -1.91 3.30
N TYR A 51 -19.62 -1.15 3.88
CA TYR A 51 -19.28 0.06 4.62
C TYR A 51 -18.35 -0.24 5.81
N ASP A 52 -18.71 -1.24 6.62
CA ASP A 52 -17.92 -1.64 7.80
C ASP A 52 -16.52 -2.16 7.38
N PHE A 53 -16.43 -2.93 6.27
CA PHE A 53 -15.17 -3.37 5.71
C PHE A 53 -14.28 -2.19 5.30
N THR A 54 -14.85 -1.23 4.57
CA THR A 54 -14.12 -0.06 4.06
C THR A 54 -13.69 0.86 5.20
N SER A 55 -14.57 1.13 6.16
CA SER A 55 -14.28 1.95 7.33
C SER A 55 -13.16 1.35 8.17
N HIS A 56 -13.25 0.05 8.46
CA HIS A 56 -12.20 -0.66 9.18
C HIS A 56 -10.88 -0.71 8.39
N GLY A 57 -10.97 -0.85 7.06
CA GLY A 57 -9.80 -0.76 6.18
C GLY A 57 -9.09 0.59 6.30
N HIS A 58 -9.84 1.69 6.27
CA HIS A 58 -9.29 3.03 6.51
C HIS A 58 -8.61 3.16 7.87
N GLU A 59 -9.24 2.65 8.94
CA GLU A 59 -8.68 2.68 10.29
C GLU A 59 -7.31 1.97 10.32
N VAL A 60 -7.23 0.76 9.76
CA VAL A 60 -5.98 -0.03 9.74
C VAL A 60 -4.89 0.65 8.93
N LEU A 61 -5.22 1.17 7.74
CA LEU A 61 -4.23 1.87 6.91
C LEU A 61 -3.78 3.19 7.54
N ASN A 62 -4.69 3.92 8.18
CA ASN A 62 -4.35 5.14 8.93
C ASN A 62 -3.49 4.83 10.17
N LYS A 63 -3.75 3.71 10.87
CA LYS A 63 -2.93 3.23 11.98
C LYS A 63 -1.50 2.93 11.52
N LEU A 64 -1.35 2.25 10.38
CA LEU A 64 -0.04 1.99 9.78
C LEU A 64 0.69 3.30 9.42
N GLU A 65 0.00 4.24 8.79
CA GLU A 65 0.53 5.53 8.38
C GLU A 65 0.99 6.39 9.57
N LYS A 66 0.24 6.31 10.68
CA LYS A 66 0.52 7.07 11.92
C LYS A 66 1.42 6.31 12.91
N SER A 67 1.84 5.10 12.59
CA SER A 67 2.73 4.31 13.45
C SER A 67 3.99 5.10 13.82
N GLN A 68 4.43 4.99 15.06
CA GLN A 68 5.72 5.54 15.51
C GLN A 68 6.91 4.69 15.05
N LYS A 69 6.64 3.48 14.58
CA LYS A 69 7.66 2.60 13.98
C LYS A 69 7.91 2.98 12.52
N THR A 70 9.11 2.75 12.04
CA THR A 70 9.40 2.83 10.61
C THR A 70 8.65 1.73 9.87
N THR A 71 7.87 2.07 8.85
CA THR A 71 7.07 1.10 8.10
C THR A 71 7.60 0.95 6.67
N ILE A 72 7.86 -0.29 6.26
CA ILE A 72 8.45 -0.63 4.95
C ILE A 72 7.56 -1.64 4.24
N ALA A 73 7.12 -1.34 3.02
CA ALA A 73 6.47 -2.29 2.14
C ALA A 73 7.47 -2.87 1.14
N LEU A 74 7.66 -4.20 1.13
CA LEU A 74 8.45 -4.91 0.12
C LEU A 74 7.55 -5.24 -1.07
N THR A 75 7.44 -4.32 -2.01
CA THR A 75 6.57 -4.45 -3.19
C THR A 75 7.29 -5.15 -4.33
N THR A 76 7.84 -6.35 -4.09
CA THR A 76 8.68 -7.08 -5.05
C THR A 76 7.93 -7.78 -6.17
N GLY A 77 6.60 -7.67 -6.19
CA GLY A 77 5.69 -8.25 -7.18
C GLY A 77 4.51 -7.33 -7.46
N LEU A 78 3.32 -7.94 -7.61
CA LEU A 78 2.09 -7.20 -7.87
C LEU A 78 1.57 -6.49 -6.61
N ALA A 79 1.29 -5.19 -6.72
CA ALA A 79 0.57 -4.41 -5.72
C ALA A 79 -0.65 -3.76 -6.40
N LEU A 80 -1.84 -4.34 -6.19
CA LEU A 80 -3.06 -3.95 -6.92
C LEU A 80 -4.13 -3.44 -5.97
N GLY A 81 -4.83 -2.37 -6.36
CA GLY A 81 -5.97 -1.83 -5.63
C GLY A 81 -5.66 -1.59 -4.15
N GLY A 82 -6.43 -2.19 -3.26
CA GLY A 82 -6.18 -2.14 -1.82
C GLY A 82 -4.78 -2.55 -1.38
N GLY A 83 -4.09 -3.39 -2.16
CA GLY A 83 -2.68 -3.73 -1.93
C GLY A 83 -1.73 -2.57 -2.23
N LEU A 84 -2.01 -1.80 -3.28
CA LEU A 84 -1.27 -0.57 -3.56
C LEU A 84 -1.58 0.49 -2.48
N GLU A 85 -2.84 0.62 -2.05
CA GLU A 85 -3.23 1.52 -0.96
C GLU A 85 -2.51 1.20 0.35
N LEU A 86 -2.35 -0.10 0.66
CA LEU A 86 -1.57 -0.57 1.80
C LEU A 86 -0.08 -0.17 1.67
N ALA A 87 0.53 -0.40 0.50
CA ALA A 87 1.92 -0.01 0.26
C ALA A 87 2.11 1.51 0.42
N LEU A 88 1.20 2.33 -0.13
CA LEU A 88 1.24 3.78 -0.03
C LEU A 88 1.07 4.30 1.42
N SER A 89 0.51 3.49 2.32
CA SER A 89 0.41 3.81 3.74
C SER A 89 1.73 3.65 4.49
N CYS A 90 2.70 2.90 3.95
CA CYS A 90 4.03 2.72 4.55
C CYS A 90 4.92 3.94 4.32
N ASP A 91 5.92 4.13 5.18
CA ASP A 91 6.93 5.18 5.05
C ASP A 91 7.80 4.96 3.82
N TYR A 92 8.25 3.72 3.62
CA TYR A 92 9.08 3.32 2.50
C TYR A 92 8.43 2.21 1.69
N ARG A 93 8.68 2.21 0.38
CA ARG A 93 8.24 1.19 -0.58
C ARG A 93 9.46 0.76 -1.37
N ILE A 94 9.95 -0.44 -1.06
CA ILE A 94 11.08 -1.06 -1.77
C ILE A 94 10.52 -1.90 -2.90
N GLY A 95 10.90 -1.60 -4.12
CA GLY A 95 10.53 -2.36 -5.30
C GLY A 95 11.73 -2.93 -6.03
N THR A 96 11.48 -3.89 -6.92
CA THR A 96 12.44 -4.49 -7.83
C THR A 96 11.97 -4.31 -9.28
N ARG A 97 12.75 -4.74 -10.25
CA ARG A 97 12.36 -4.72 -11.68
C ARG A 97 11.08 -5.52 -11.98
N ARG A 98 10.66 -6.44 -11.08
CA ARG A 98 9.44 -7.23 -11.21
C ARG A 98 8.21 -6.57 -10.61
N SER A 99 8.37 -5.47 -9.91
CA SER A 99 7.28 -4.75 -9.26
C SER A 99 6.33 -4.15 -10.29
N GLN A 100 5.05 -4.35 -10.08
CA GLN A 100 3.99 -3.79 -10.90
C GLN A 100 2.86 -3.26 -10.01
N PHE A 101 2.34 -2.10 -10.36
CA PHE A 101 1.33 -1.39 -9.59
C PHE A 101 0.14 -1.05 -10.47
N ARG A 102 -1.05 -1.11 -9.90
CA ARG A 102 -2.27 -0.75 -10.63
C ARG A 102 -3.41 -0.44 -9.66
N PHE A 103 -4.25 0.49 -10.06
CA PHE A 103 -5.60 0.65 -9.52
C PHE A 103 -6.61 0.06 -10.51
N PRO A 104 -7.02 -1.22 -10.37
CA PRO A 104 -7.97 -1.84 -11.29
C PRO A 104 -9.41 -1.40 -11.07
N GLU A 105 -9.69 -0.67 -10.00
CA GLU A 105 -11.02 -0.31 -9.52
C GLU A 105 -11.87 0.38 -10.59
N THR A 106 -11.30 1.31 -11.34
CA THR A 106 -12.01 2.03 -12.42
C THR A 106 -12.44 1.13 -13.56
N SER A 107 -11.71 0.02 -13.80
CA SER A 107 -12.07 -0.98 -14.82
C SER A 107 -13.34 -1.76 -14.47
N ILE A 108 -13.80 -1.71 -13.23
CA ILE A 108 -15.01 -2.37 -12.74
C ILE A 108 -16.05 -1.37 -12.21
N GLY A 109 -15.90 -0.08 -12.54
CA GLY A 109 -16.89 0.96 -12.23
C GLY A 109 -16.86 1.50 -10.81
N ILE A 110 -15.78 1.26 -10.05
CA ILE A 110 -15.57 1.81 -8.71
C ILE A 110 -14.27 2.64 -8.66
N PHE A 111 -13.86 3.09 -7.49
CA PHE A 111 -12.60 3.83 -7.28
C PHE A 111 -11.83 3.26 -6.09
N PRO A 112 -10.53 3.55 -5.94
CA PRO A 112 -9.74 3.13 -4.78
C PRO A 112 -10.37 3.62 -3.47
N GLY A 113 -10.86 2.69 -2.66
CA GLY A 113 -11.73 2.96 -1.52
C GLY A 113 -11.03 3.02 -0.17
N LEU A 114 -9.72 2.74 -0.09
CA LEU A 114 -8.95 2.75 1.16
C LEU A 114 -7.96 3.92 1.26
N GLY A 115 -8.24 5.02 0.56
CA GLY A 115 -7.45 6.25 0.58
C GLY A 115 -6.39 6.35 -0.51
N GLY A 116 -6.40 5.46 -1.50
CA GLY A 116 -5.47 5.46 -2.63
C GLY A 116 -5.50 6.76 -3.41
N THR A 117 -6.68 7.31 -3.67
CA THR A 117 -6.85 8.60 -4.34
C THR A 117 -6.13 9.75 -3.61
N GLN A 118 -6.14 9.73 -2.28
CA GLN A 118 -5.53 10.77 -1.46
C GLN A 118 -4.01 10.56 -1.33
N ARG A 119 -3.58 9.33 -1.03
CA ARG A 119 -2.15 9.02 -0.86
C ARG A 119 -1.38 9.16 -2.16
N THR A 120 -1.93 8.69 -3.28
CA THR A 120 -1.29 8.84 -4.59
C THR A 120 -1.11 10.32 -4.93
N ARG A 121 -2.15 11.16 -4.72
CA ARG A 121 -2.03 12.60 -4.96
C ARG A 121 -0.93 13.25 -4.11
N ARG A 122 -0.83 12.89 -2.84
CA ARG A 122 0.19 13.44 -1.93
C ARG A 122 1.61 13.01 -2.30
N ILE A 123 1.75 11.81 -2.90
CA ILE A 123 3.04 11.25 -3.29
C ILE A 123 3.47 11.72 -4.68
N CYS A 124 2.56 11.65 -5.66
CA CYS A 124 2.90 11.83 -7.07
C CYS A 124 2.45 13.20 -7.65
N GLY A 125 1.72 13.99 -6.87
CA GLY A 125 1.04 15.18 -7.39
C GLY A 125 -0.27 14.85 -8.12
N ILE A 126 -1.02 15.89 -8.49
CA ILE A 126 -2.39 15.73 -8.97
C ILE A 126 -2.48 15.06 -10.36
N GLU A 127 -1.62 15.43 -11.29
CA GLU A 127 -1.70 14.93 -12.67
C GLU A 127 -1.31 13.45 -12.76
N ALA A 128 -0.21 13.07 -12.13
CA ALA A 128 0.20 11.67 -12.07
C ALA A 128 -0.81 10.80 -11.31
N SER A 129 -1.43 11.33 -10.25
CA SER A 129 -2.48 10.64 -9.51
C SER A 129 -3.73 10.41 -10.36
N ARG A 130 -4.18 11.43 -11.10
CA ARG A 130 -5.29 11.29 -12.05
C ARG A 130 -4.99 10.22 -13.10
N PHE A 131 -3.81 10.25 -13.69
CA PHE A 131 -3.38 9.22 -14.65
C PHE A 131 -3.40 7.83 -14.01
N ALA A 132 -2.73 7.63 -12.88
CA ALA A 132 -2.62 6.32 -12.22
C ALA A 132 -3.99 5.74 -11.82
N VAL A 133 -4.89 6.58 -11.31
CA VAL A 133 -6.21 6.14 -10.82
C VAL A 133 -7.21 6.00 -11.96
N LEU A 134 -7.32 6.99 -12.86
CA LEU A 134 -8.39 7.00 -13.88
C LEU A 134 -8.06 6.11 -15.08
N ALA A 135 -6.80 6.05 -15.51
CA ALA A 135 -6.41 5.17 -16.61
C ALA A 135 -6.44 3.70 -16.21
N GLY A 136 -6.23 3.38 -14.93
CA GLY A 136 -6.26 2.00 -14.43
C GLY A 136 -5.25 1.07 -15.11
N ASN A 137 -4.16 1.62 -15.68
CA ASN A 137 -3.12 0.86 -16.36
C ASN A 137 -2.08 0.34 -15.38
N PHE A 138 -1.36 -0.72 -15.80
CA PHE A 138 -0.19 -1.15 -15.05
C PHE A 138 0.92 -0.10 -15.13
N LEU A 139 1.47 0.23 -13.98
CA LEU A 139 2.69 1.01 -13.82
C LEU A 139 3.84 0.03 -13.54
N ASP A 140 4.81 -0.04 -14.42
CA ASP A 140 6.01 -0.82 -14.19
C ASP A 140 6.90 -0.15 -13.12
N SER A 141 7.95 -0.86 -12.72
CA SER A 141 8.84 -0.41 -11.66
C SER A 141 9.56 0.91 -11.97
N LYS A 142 9.86 1.20 -13.25
CA LYS A 142 10.53 2.44 -13.66
C LYS A 142 9.59 3.63 -13.55
N VAL A 143 8.38 3.47 -14.11
CA VAL A 143 7.33 4.50 -14.01
C VAL A 143 6.96 4.74 -12.55
N ALA A 144 6.74 3.67 -11.77
CA ALA A 144 6.40 3.77 -10.35
C ALA A 144 7.50 4.45 -9.52
N SER A 145 8.77 4.21 -9.86
CA SER A 145 9.91 4.90 -9.23
C SER A 145 9.96 6.38 -9.61
N ALA A 146 9.77 6.71 -10.90
CA ALA A 146 9.74 8.10 -11.38
C ALA A 146 8.61 8.91 -10.75
N LEU A 147 7.47 8.27 -10.47
CA LEU A 147 6.32 8.89 -9.80
C LEU A 147 6.44 8.92 -8.26
N GLY A 148 7.49 8.37 -7.67
CA GLY A 148 7.67 8.27 -6.22
C GLY A 148 6.78 7.22 -5.54
N ILE A 149 6.05 6.39 -6.29
CA ILE A 149 5.32 5.22 -5.77
C ILE A 149 6.31 4.23 -5.15
N ILE A 150 7.41 3.93 -5.83
CA ILE A 150 8.57 3.25 -5.25
C ILE A 150 9.52 4.30 -4.68
N THR A 151 9.90 4.18 -3.41
CA THR A 151 10.93 5.04 -2.79
C THR A 151 12.35 4.54 -3.07
N HIS A 152 12.53 3.23 -3.19
CA HIS A 152 13.80 2.56 -3.42
C HIS A 152 13.62 1.42 -4.44
N LEU A 153 14.08 1.65 -5.65
CA LEU A 153 14.13 0.62 -6.70
C LEU A 153 15.50 -0.05 -6.64
N VAL A 154 15.53 -1.33 -6.28
CA VAL A 154 16.76 -2.07 -6.02
C VAL A 154 16.77 -3.44 -6.72
N ASP A 155 17.94 -4.02 -6.87
CA ASP A 155 18.04 -5.43 -7.26
C ASP A 155 17.64 -6.34 -6.09
N THR A 156 17.11 -7.52 -6.41
CA THR A 156 16.61 -8.46 -5.40
C THR A 156 17.65 -8.79 -4.32
N ALA A 157 18.92 -8.88 -4.68
CA ALA A 157 20.02 -9.16 -3.74
C ALA A 157 20.24 -8.03 -2.73
N ALA A 158 19.88 -6.79 -3.06
CA ALA A 158 20.09 -5.61 -2.22
C ALA A 158 18.90 -5.31 -1.26
N ILE A 159 17.82 -6.09 -1.31
CA ILE A 159 16.63 -5.83 -0.50
C ILE A 159 16.97 -5.80 0.99
N ASN A 160 17.60 -6.86 1.52
CA ASN A 160 17.90 -6.96 2.95
C ASN A 160 18.81 -5.84 3.44
N GLU A 161 19.83 -5.50 2.67
CA GLU A 161 20.73 -4.38 2.98
C GLU A 161 19.95 -3.06 3.03
N THR A 162 19.06 -2.84 2.06
CA THR A 162 18.21 -1.64 1.99
C THR A 162 17.25 -1.56 3.18
N VAL A 163 16.63 -2.67 3.57
CA VAL A 163 15.77 -2.73 4.77
C VAL A 163 16.56 -2.35 6.01
N VAL A 164 17.73 -2.95 6.22
CA VAL A 164 18.60 -2.64 7.38
C VAL A 164 19.01 -1.18 7.38
N LYS A 165 19.39 -0.62 6.23
CA LYS A 165 19.72 0.80 6.09
C LYS A 165 18.55 1.70 6.47
N LEU A 166 17.35 1.46 5.94
CA LEU A 166 16.16 2.25 6.23
C LEU A 166 15.70 2.12 7.68
N SER A 167 15.86 0.94 8.28
CA SER A 167 15.58 0.74 9.71
C SER A 167 16.46 1.60 10.61
N LYS A 168 17.72 1.86 10.21
CA LYS A 168 18.65 2.75 10.93
C LYS A 168 18.34 4.22 10.68
N VAL A 169 17.92 4.58 9.47
CA VAL A 169 17.52 5.96 9.12
C VAL A 169 16.27 6.37 9.89
N GLY A 170 15.34 5.42 10.11
CA GLY A 170 14.07 5.69 10.79
C GLY A 170 13.03 6.29 9.84
N LYS A 171 12.04 6.98 10.41
CA LYS A 171 10.96 7.59 9.63
C LYS A 171 11.49 8.73 8.74
N PRO A 172 10.95 8.89 7.51
CA PRO A 172 11.32 10.02 6.66
C PRO A 172 10.86 11.34 7.29
N GLN A 173 11.66 12.38 7.18
CA GLN A 173 11.31 13.73 7.65
C GLN A 173 10.06 14.26 6.93
N ASN A 174 9.93 13.96 5.65
CA ASN A 174 8.76 14.29 4.84
C ASN A 174 8.35 13.07 4.00
N LYS A 175 7.23 12.47 4.36
CA LYS A 175 6.66 11.32 3.62
C LYS A 175 6.02 11.76 2.31
N TYR A 176 5.50 12.96 2.25
CA TYR A 176 4.81 13.52 1.11
C TYR A 176 5.61 14.70 0.58
N PRO A 177 6.22 14.59 -0.60
CA PRO A 177 6.88 15.74 -1.23
C PRO A 177 5.82 16.82 -1.47
N SER A 178 6.20 18.06 -1.20
CA SER A 178 5.36 19.25 -1.39
C SER A 178 5.20 19.59 -2.87
#